data_f2d7253d767b54f45f4471e8fe93a096
#
_entry.id   f2d7253d767b54f45f4471e8fe93a096
#
_cell.length_a   1.000
_cell.length_b   1.000
_cell.length_c   1.000
_cell.angle_alpha   90.00
_cell.angle_beta   90.00
_cell.angle_gamma   90.00
#
_symmetry.space_group_name_H-M   'P 1'
#
loop_
_entity.id
_entity.type
_entity.pdbx_description
1 polymer ?
#
loop_
_entity_poly.entity_id
_entity_poly.type
_entity_poly.pdbx_seq_one_letter_code
_entity_poly.pdbx_strand_id
1 'polypeptide(L)'
;MSDTRVMELPDGRELAWLETGRPRGRPVFAFHGTPGSRRQVSFDEKSVAAAGVRMIAPDRPGYGLSSFHPGRHLADWASDVAALADRLKLDSFAVIGVSGGGPHAVACARMLPERVTAAGIVSGVGPMGDPEFDVGMVGVNKGLSFLAREAPLVLRPVFWFQEFSLRRWPEAALRAATKRLPAPDVEMLERADVRAAFLDDARRSSATAAQAATQDLVLFARDWGFRLHDVTVSCHLWHGDADRNVPIGHGRFMAQRIPGAVLHECPGEGHLLYVNHLEEVLQTVASAG
;
A
#
# COMPACT_ATOMS: atom_id res chain seq x y z
N MET A 1 0.00 21.99 -5.40
CA MET A 1 -0.84 20.91 -4.81
C MET A 1 -1.58 20.26 -5.96
N SER A 2 -1.36 18.98 -6.19
CA SER A 2 -2.10 18.22 -7.21
C SER A 2 -3.59 18.16 -6.82
N ASP A 3 -4.47 18.52 -7.78
CA ASP A 3 -5.91 18.50 -7.54
C ASP A 3 -6.38 17.04 -7.42
N THR A 4 -7.16 16.76 -6.37
CA THR A 4 -7.88 15.49 -6.26
C THR A 4 -8.95 15.42 -7.32
N ARG A 5 -8.99 14.29 -8.03
CA ARG A 5 -10.01 13.97 -9.03
C ARG A 5 -10.87 12.82 -8.53
N VAL A 6 -12.11 12.78 -8.99
CA VAL A 6 -13.07 11.72 -8.65
C VAL A 6 -13.75 11.27 -9.94
N MET A 7 -13.99 9.98 -10.07
CA MET A 7 -14.82 9.40 -11.13
C MET A 7 -15.83 8.42 -10.54
N GLU A 8 -16.92 8.22 -11.23
CA GLU A 8 -17.84 7.13 -10.97
C GLU A 8 -17.37 5.87 -11.69
N LEU A 9 -17.31 4.76 -10.95
CA LEU A 9 -17.03 3.42 -11.48
C LEU A 9 -18.28 2.81 -12.11
N PRO A 10 -18.14 1.77 -12.95
CA PRO A 10 -19.29 1.12 -13.62
C PRO A 10 -20.38 0.59 -12.67
N ASP A 11 -20.04 0.34 -11.41
CA ASP A 11 -20.97 -0.14 -10.38
C ASP A 11 -21.57 1.00 -9.53
N GLY A 12 -21.33 2.27 -9.88
CA GLY A 12 -21.83 3.45 -9.19
C GLY A 12 -21.00 3.89 -7.98
N ARG A 13 -19.90 3.19 -7.64
CA ARG A 13 -18.96 3.65 -6.61
C ARG A 13 -18.13 4.82 -7.14
N GLU A 14 -17.69 5.70 -6.24
CA GLU A 14 -16.73 6.75 -6.54
C GLU A 14 -15.30 6.23 -6.32
N LEU A 15 -14.38 6.55 -7.23
CA LEU A 15 -12.94 6.35 -7.11
C LEU A 15 -12.24 7.71 -7.18
N ALA A 16 -11.51 8.05 -6.12
CA ALA A 16 -10.73 9.27 -6.05
C ALA A 16 -9.26 8.97 -6.30
N TRP A 17 -8.56 9.89 -6.97
CA TRP A 17 -7.11 9.81 -7.19
C TRP A 17 -6.47 11.19 -7.26
N LEU A 18 -5.16 11.22 -7.22
CA LEU A 18 -4.35 12.36 -7.59
C LEU A 18 -3.24 11.93 -8.54
N GLU A 19 -2.67 12.89 -9.25
CA GLU A 19 -1.55 12.68 -10.16
C GLU A 19 -0.41 13.60 -9.78
N THR A 20 0.82 13.07 -9.78
CA THR A 20 2.05 13.83 -9.54
C THR A 20 3.14 13.42 -10.54
N GLY A 21 4.23 14.17 -10.55
CA GLY A 21 5.35 13.91 -11.45
C GLY A 21 5.15 14.51 -12.84
N ARG A 22 5.64 13.83 -13.87
CA ARG A 22 5.65 14.33 -15.25
C ARG A 22 4.37 13.95 -15.99
N PRO A 23 3.54 14.88 -16.50
CA PRO A 23 2.27 14.54 -17.17
C PRO A 23 2.43 13.61 -18.38
N ARG A 24 3.59 13.60 -19.04
CA ARG A 24 3.93 12.73 -20.18
C ARG A 24 4.94 11.64 -19.81
N GLY A 25 5.21 11.44 -18.51
CA GLY A 25 6.05 10.36 -18.00
C GLY A 25 5.38 9.00 -18.15
N ARG A 26 6.15 7.94 -17.94
CA ARG A 26 5.59 6.57 -17.89
C ARG A 26 4.56 6.47 -16.76
N PRO A 27 3.36 5.92 -17.02
CA PRO A 27 2.33 5.84 -15.99
C PRO A 27 2.66 4.77 -14.96
N VAL A 28 2.61 5.15 -13.68
CA VAL A 28 2.78 4.26 -12.54
C VAL A 28 1.63 4.47 -11.57
N PHE A 29 0.84 3.44 -11.33
CA PHE A 29 -0.16 3.46 -10.25
C PHE A 29 0.50 3.15 -8.92
N ALA A 30 0.25 3.99 -7.90
CA ALA A 30 0.83 3.86 -6.57
C ALA A 30 -0.26 3.61 -5.52
N PHE A 31 -0.19 2.46 -4.83
CA PHE A 31 -1.18 2.02 -3.86
C PHE A 31 -0.66 2.20 -2.43
N HIS A 32 -1.39 2.97 -1.65
CA HIS A 32 -1.08 3.28 -0.25
C HIS A 32 -1.23 2.07 0.69
N GLY A 33 -0.65 2.18 1.88
CA GLY A 33 -0.71 1.17 2.95
C GLY A 33 -2.06 1.09 3.67
N THR A 34 -2.12 0.29 4.73
CA THR A 34 -3.32 0.06 5.54
C THR A 34 -3.06 0.46 7.01
N PRO A 35 -3.76 1.44 7.58
CA PRO A 35 -4.58 2.43 6.88
C PRO A 35 -3.74 3.45 6.11
N GLY A 36 -4.37 4.23 5.21
CA GLY A 36 -3.71 5.29 4.46
C GLY A 36 -4.62 5.93 3.43
N SER A 37 -4.08 6.80 2.60
CA SER A 37 -4.76 7.38 1.44
C SER A 37 -3.78 7.64 0.29
N ARG A 38 -4.30 8.10 -0.85
CA ARG A 38 -3.50 8.56 -2.00
C ARG A 38 -2.36 9.52 -1.64
N ARG A 39 -2.48 10.24 -0.51
CA ARG A 39 -1.49 11.21 -0.06
C ARG A 39 -0.26 10.56 0.55
N GLN A 40 -0.38 9.36 1.12
CA GLN A 40 0.72 8.64 1.73
C GLN A 40 1.85 8.31 0.74
N VAL A 41 1.53 8.01 -0.50
CA VAL A 41 2.52 7.65 -1.53
C VAL A 41 2.92 8.82 -2.43
N SER A 42 2.24 9.95 -2.33
CA SER A 42 2.44 11.11 -3.21
C SER A 42 3.07 12.33 -2.53
N PHE A 43 3.53 12.20 -1.31
CA PHE A 43 4.06 13.34 -0.54
C PHE A 43 5.41 13.85 -1.07
N ASP A 44 6.23 13.01 -1.68
CA ASP A 44 7.53 13.37 -2.23
C ASP A 44 7.45 13.60 -3.75
N GLU A 45 6.89 14.75 -4.11
CA GLU A 45 6.79 15.17 -5.53
C GLU A 45 8.15 15.30 -6.22
N LYS A 46 9.24 15.55 -5.45
CA LYS A 46 10.59 15.69 -6.01
C LYS A 46 11.13 14.36 -6.51
N SER A 47 11.08 13.32 -5.69
CA SER A 47 11.49 11.97 -6.08
C SER A 47 10.65 11.44 -7.24
N VAL A 48 9.34 11.69 -7.24
CA VAL A 48 8.45 11.31 -8.36
C VAL A 48 8.86 12.03 -9.66
N ALA A 49 9.14 13.33 -9.59
CA ALA A 49 9.56 14.11 -10.76
C ALA A 49 10.96 13.70 -11.27
N ALA A 50 11.89 13.38 -10.37
CA ALA A 50 13.23 12.89 -10.68
C ALA A 50 13.18 11.52 -11.37
N ALA A 51 12.30 10.63 -10.93
CA ALA A 51 12.05 9.34 -11.58
C ALA A 51 11.48 9.46 -13.00
N GLY A 52 11.00 10.64 -13.41
CA GLY A 52 10.51 10.88 -14.77
C GLY A 52 9.16 10.25 -15.08
N VAL A 53 8.41 9.79 -14.08
CA VAL A 53 7.13 9.09 -14.20
C VAL A 53 5.92 10.03 -14.07
N ARG A 54 4.77 9.57 -14.56
CA ARG A 54 3.44 10.08 -14.21
C ARG A 54 2.86 9.16 -13.17
N MET A 55 2.94 9.55 -11.89
CA MET A 55 2.41 8.75 -10.82
C MET A 55 0.92 9.05 -10.61
N ILE A 56 0.12 8.00 -10.56
CA ILE A 56 -1.33 8.01 -10.35
C ILE A 56 -1.58 7.29 -9.01
N ALA A 57 -2.03 8.03 -8.01
CA ALA A 57 -2.27 7.50 -6.67
C ALA A 57 -3.77 7.50 -6.36
N PRO A 58 -4.48 6.36 -6.54
CA PRO A 58 -5.87 6.23 -6.16
C PRO A 58 -6.02 5.95 -4.66
N ASP A 59 -7.13 6.40 -4.08
CA ASP A 59 -7.60 5.89 -2.79
C ASP A 59 -8.19 4.49 -2.99
N ARG A 60 -7.72 3.52 -2.23
CA ARG A 60 -8.31 2.18 -2.23
C ARG A 60 -9.73 2.21 -1.64
N PRO A 61 -10.60 1.22 -1.93
CA PRO A 61 -12.01 1.25 -1.53
C PRO A 61 -12.21 1.50 -0.03
N GLY A 62 -12.96 2.57 0.29
CA GLY A 62 -13.30 2.98 1.65
C GLY A 62 -12.26 3.90 2.31
N TYR A 63 -11.17 4.24 1.63
CA TYR A 63 -10.19 5.22 2.10
C TYR A 63 -10.37 6.56 1.39
N GLY A 64 -9.88 7.63 2.00
CA GLY A 64 -9.89 8.97 1.45
C GLY A 64 -11.28 9.39 1.00
N LEU A 65 -11.46 9.59 -0.30
CA LEU A 65 -12.73 9.97 -0.92
C LEU A 65 -13.34 8.83 -1.78
N SER A 66 -12.71 7.64 -1.82
CA SER A 66 -13.27 6.50 -2.53
C SER A 66 -14.37 5.81 -1.74
N SER A 67 -15.41 5.37 -2.44
CA SER A 67 -16.53 4.62 -1.86
C SER A 67 -16.06 3.31 -1.21
N PHE A 68 -16.65 2.94 -0.10
CA PHE A 68 -16.44 1.62 0.50
C PHE A 68 -17.06 0.53 -0.38
N HIS A 69 -16.33 -0.58 -0.56
CA HIS A 69 -16.81 -1.74 -1.32
C HIS A 69 -16.99 -2.92 -0.37
N PRO A 70 -18.21 -3.18 0.11
CA PRO A 70 -18.47 -4.28 1.03
C PRO A 70 -18.29 -5.64 0.34
N GLY A 71 -17.69 -6.60 1.05
CA GLY A 71 -17.58 -7.98 0.55
C GLY A 71 -16.59 -8.18 -0.60
N ARG A 72 -15.78 -7.16 -0.97
CA ARG A 72 -14.80 -7.27 -2.05
C ARG A 72 -13.79 -8.38 -1.81
N HIS A 73 -13.25 -8.90 -2.91
CA HIS A 73 -12.05 -9.73 -2.94
C HIS A 73 -10.83 -8.86 -3.30
N LEU A 74 -9.63 -9.40 -3.09
CA LEU A 74 -8.40 -8.69 -3.43
C LEU A 74 -8.29 -8.43 -4.95
N ALA A 75 -8.74 -9.38 -5.75
CA ALA A 75 -8.75 -9.30 -7.22
C ALA A 75 -9.66 -8.18 -7.78
N ASP A 76 -10.73 -7.78 -7.05
CA ASP A 76 -11.66 -6.75 -7.52
C ASP A 76 -10.99 -5.40 -7.70
N TRP A 77 -9.91 -5.14 -6.97
CA TRP A 77 -9.10 -3.94 -7.12
C TRP A 77 -8.54 -3.75 -8.53
N ALA A 78 -8.20 -4.83 -9.18
CA ALA A 78 -7.71 -4.78 -10.56
C ALA A 78 -8.74 -4.20 -11.53
N SER A 79 -10.03 -4.47 -11.30
CA SER A 79 -11.12 -3.91 -12.11
C SER A 79 -11.26 -2.39 -11.90
N ASP A 80 -11.13 -1.91 -10.66
CA ASP A 80 -11.16 -0.48 -10.34
C ASP A 80 -9.98 0.26 -11.01
N VAL A 81 -8.76 -0.35 -10.96
CA VAL A 81 -7.56 0.18 -11.62
C VAL A 81 -7.71 0.19 -13.14
N ALA A 82 -8.26 -0.87 -13.73
CA ALA A 82 -8.52 -0.94 -15.16
C ALA A 82 -9.48 0.17 -15.62
N ALA A 83 -10.58 0.39 -14.89
CA ALA A 83 -11.55 1.45 -15.18
C ALA A 83 -10.89 2.84 -15.11
N LEU A 84 -10.02 3.08 -14.12
CA LEU A 84 -9.29 4.34 -14.02
C LEU A 84 -8.26 4.49 -15.16
N ALA A 85 -7.55 3.41 -15.53
CA ALA A 85 -6.63 3.43 -16.66
C ALA A 85 -7.36 3.72 -17.98
N ASP A 86 -8.55 3.16 -18.20
CA ASP A 86 -9.39 3.44 -19.39
C ASP A 86 -9.84 4.91 -19.40
N ARG A 87 -10.28 5.44 -18.27
CA ARG A 87 -10.64 6.86 -18.10
C ARG A 87 -9.48 7.80 -18.45
N LEU A 88 -8.25 7.37 -18.12
CA LEU A 88 -7.01 8.12 -18.40
C LEU A 88 -6.40 7.80 -19.77
N LYS A 89 -7.00 6.88 -20.54
CA LYS A 89 -6.55 6.41 -21.86
C LYS A 89 -5.12 5.83 -21.81
N LEU A 90 -4.88 4.97 -20.83
CA LEU A 90 -3.61 4.28 -20.63
C LEU A 90 -3.75 2.81 -21.04
N ASP A 91 -3.06 2.40 -22.09
CA ASP A 91 -3.05 1.01 -22.55
C ASP A 91 -2.20 0.12 -21.63
N SER A 92 -1.06 0.63 -21.16
CA SER A 92 -0.16 -0.07 -20.27
C SER A 92 0.39 0.86 -19.17
N PHE A 93 0.77 0.29 -18.03
CA PHE A 93 1.25 1.01 -16.86
C PHE A 93 2.01 0.07 -15.91
N ALA A 94 2.90 0.62 -15.09
CA ALA A 94 3.46 -0.10 -13.96
C ALA A 94 2.60 0.13 -12.71
N VAL A 95 2.75 -0.75 -11.71
CA VAL A 95 2.10 -0.60 -10.41
C VAL A 95 3.13 -0.67 -9.28
N ILE A 96 2.94 0.12 -8.23
CA ILE A 96 3.66 -0.05 -6.97
C ILE A 96 2.67 -0.15 -5.82
N GLY A 97 3.03 -0.92 -4.79
CA GLY A 97 2.23 -1.03 -3.57
C GLY A 97 3.10 -1.00 -2.33
N VAL A 98 2.77 -0.10 -1.40
CA VAL A 98 3.49 0.04 -0.12
C VAL A 98 2.70 -0.66 0.98
N SER A 99 3.35 -1.50 1.80
CA SER A 99 2.73 -2.17 2.95
C SER A 99 1.46 -2.94 2.54
N GLY A 100 0.29 -2.58 3.08
CA GLY A 100 -1.01 -3.12 2.67
C GLY A 100 -1.41 -2.84 1.22
N GLY A 101 -0.69 -1.96 0.51
CA GLY A 101 -0.82 -1.78 -0.94
C GLY A 101 -0.15 -2.90 -1.76
N GLY A 102 0.81 -3.62 -1.17
CA GLY A 102 1.54 -4.71 -1.84
C GLY A 102 0.64 -5.80 -2.38
N PRO A 103 -0.26 -6.42 -1.58
CA PRO A 103 -1.23 -7.40 -2.08
C PRO A 103 -2.05 -6.90 -3.27
N HIS A 104 -2.42 -5.61 -3.26
CA HIS A 104 -3.19 -4.98 -4.33
C HIS A 104 -2.36 -4.80 -5.62
N ALA A 105 -1.05 -4.50 -5.49
CA ALA A 105 -0.13 -4.47 -6.63
C ALA A 105 0.05 -5.86 -7.25
N VAL A 106 0.22 -6.89 -6.43
CA VAL A 106 0.29 -8.29 -6.88
C VAL A 106 -1.01 -8.72 -7.55
N ALA A 107 -2.18 -8.33 -7.00
CA ALA A 107 -3.46 -8.60 -7.63
C ALA A 107 -3.58 -7.96 -9.02
N CYS A 108 -3.16 -6.71 -9.19
CA CYS A 108 -3.14 -6.05 -10.50
C CYS A 108 -2.18 -6.77 -11.47
N ALA A 109 -0.97 -7.14 -11.04
CA ALA A 109 -0.01 -7.88 -11.85
C ALA A 109 -0.57 -9.25 -12.31
N ARG A 110 -1.34 -9.93 -11.44
CA ARG A 110 -1.95 -11.22 -11.78
C ARG A 110 -3.17 -11.11 -12.67
N MET A 111 -4.03 -10.10 -12.42
CA MET A 111 -5.33 -9.99 -13.10
C MET A 111 -5.27 -9.19 -14.41
N LEU A 112 -4.24 -8.37 -14.59
CA LEU A 112 -4.06 -7.48 -15.75
C LEU A 112 -2.68 -7.68 -16.42
N PRO A 113 -2.25 -8.92 -16.72
CA PRO A 113 -0.88 -9.17 -17.21
C PRO A 113 -0.59 -8.51 -18.56
N GLU A 114 -1.62 -8.23 -19.38
CA GLU A 114 -1.47 -7.56 -20.67
C GLU A 114 -1.32 -6.03 -20.55
N ARG A 115 -1.61 -5.48 -19.37
CA ARG A 115 -1.58 -4.03 -19.14
C ARG A 115 -0.53 -3.61 -18.12
N VAL A 116 -0.27 -4.44 -17.11
CA VAL A 116 0.76 -4.17 -16.09
C VAL A 116 2.12 -4.58 -16.62
N THR A 117 3.00 -3.61 -16.82
CA THR A 117 4.34 -3.84 -17.37
C THR A 117 5.32 -4.34 -16.30
N ALA A 118 5.19 -3.84 -15.07
CA ALA A 118 5.97 -4.26 -13.92
C ALA A 118 5.24 -3.96 -12.61
N ALA A 119 5.57 -4.70 -11.56
CA ALA A 119 5.05 -4.48 -10.21
C ALA A 119 6.17 -4.26 -9.19
N GLY A 120 6.08 -3.19 -8.41
CA GLY A 120 6.93 -2.91 -7.25
C GLY A 120 6.18 -3.14 -5.95
N ILE A 121 6.75 -3.92 -5.04
CA ILE A 121 6.17 -4.22 -3.73
C ILE A 121 7.14 -3.72 -2.66
N VAL A 122 6.76 -2.71 -1.88
CA VAL A 122 7.64 -2.08 -0.90
C VAL A 122 7.13 -2.35 0.51
N SER A 123 7.91 -3.02 1.36
CA SER A 123 7.50 -3.48 2.69
C SER A 123 6.14 -4.18 2.68
N GLY A 124 5.88 -4.94 1.60
CA GLY A 124 4.55 -5.44 1.28
C GLY A 124 4.08 -6.57 2.19
N VAL A 125 2.81 -6.54 2.55
CA VAL A 125 2.16 -7.64 3.26
C VAL A 125 2.04 -8.84 2.33
N GLY A 126 2.51 -10.00 2.77
CA GLY A 126 2.25 -11.30 2.12
C GLY A 126 0.97 -11.95 2.66
N PRO A 127 0.59 -13.15 2.18
CA PRO A 127 -0.56 -13.89 2.70
C PRO A 127 -0.41 -14.16 4.21
N MET A 128 -1.28 -13.55 5.04
CA MET A 128 -1.21 -13.61 6.50
C MET A 128 -1.97 -14.81 7.10
N GLY A 129 -2.34 -15.79 6.30
CA GLY A 129 -3.08 -16.97 6.77
C GLY A 129 -2.29 -17.87 7.71
N ASP A 130 -0.96 -17.83 7.65
CA ASP A 130 -0.06 -18.64 8.48
C ASP A 130 0.56 -17.80 9.61
N PRO A 131 0.49 -18.26 10.88
CA PRO A 131 1.13 -17.59 12.03
C PRO A 131 2.66 -17.45 11.92
N GLU A 132 3.34 -18.21 11.07
CA GLU A 132 4.80 -18.05 10.87
C GLU A 132 5.19 -16.64 10.40
N PHE A 133 4.30 -15.94 9.69
CA PHE A 133 4.50 -14.57 9.27
C PHE A 133 4.47 -13.55 10.42
N ASP A 134 3.97 -13.94 11.59
CA ASP A 134 3.96 -13.08 12.78
C ASP A 134 5.34 -13.04 13.46
N VAL A 135 6.30 -13.88 13.05
CA VAL A 135 7.64 -13.93 13.65
C VAL A 135 8.40 -12.62 13.36
N GLY A 136 8.88 -11.97 14.41
CA GLY A 136 9.55 -10.65 14.31
C GLY A 136 8.61 -9.44 14.34
N MET A 137 7.31 -9.62 14.16
CA MET A 137 6.32 -8.55 14.16
C MET A 137 6.15 -7.91 15.56
N VAL A 138 5.90 -6.60 15.61
CA VAL A 138 5.56 -5.93 16.88
C VAL A 138 4.25 -6.47 17.48
N GLY A 139 4.17 -6.51 18.81
CA GLY A 139 3.09 -7.19 19.51
C GLY A 139 1.68 -6.73 19.15
N VAL A 140 1.48 -5.43 18.88
CA VAL A 140 0.18 -4.90 18.45
C VAL A 140 -0.23 -5.47 17.10
N ASN A 141 0.70 -5.56 16.14
CA ASN A 141 0.44 -6.09 14.81
C ASN A 141 0.22 -7.61 14.83
N LYS A 142 0.94 -8.35 15.72
CA LYS A 142 0.62 -9.77 15.99
C LYS A 142 -0.81 -9.94 16.46
N GLY A 143 -1.27 -9.07 17.39
CA GLY A 143 -2.64 -9.07 17.85
C GLY A 143 -3.65 -8.81 16.75
N LEU A 144 -3.36 -7.85 15.86
CA LEU A 144 -4.22 -7.54 14.71
C LEU A 144 -4.25 -8.70 13.70
N SER A 145 -3.10 -9.32 13.42
CA SER A 145 -2.99 -10.49 12.55
C SER A 145 -3.80 -11.67 13.12
N PHE A 146 -3.66 -11.96 14.41
CA PHE A 146 -4.45 -12.97 15.09
C PHE A 146 -5.97 -12.68 15.01
N LEU A 147 -6.39 -11.45 15.29
CA LEU A 147 -7.79 -11.06 15.21
C LEU A 147 -8.33 -11.15 13.77
N ALA A 148 -7.54 -10.86 12.76
CA ALA A 148 -7.94 -10.99 11.37
C ALA A 148 -8.27 -12.44 10.98
N ARG A 149 -7.54 -13.40 11.55
CA ARG A 149 -7.76 -14.83 11.33
C ARG A 149 -8.91 -15.38 12.15
N GLU A 150 -8.92 -15.08 13.46
CA GLU A 150 -9.75 -15.80 14.43
C GLU A 150 -11.01 -15.05 14.87
N ALA A 151 -10.96 -13.71 14.91
CA ALA A 151 -12.04 -12.89 15.45
C ALA A 151 -12.21 -11.54 14.71
N PRO A 152 -12.46 -11.55 13.38
CA PRO A 152 -12.45 -10.34 12.56
C PRO A 152 -13.45 -9.26 12.98
N LEU A 153 -14.53 -9.64 13.65
CA LEU A 153 -15.53 -8.69 14.15
C LEU A 153 -14.96 -7.72 15.21
N VAL A 154 -13.91 -8.13 15.93
CA VAL A 154 -13.24 -7.31 16.94
C VAL A 154 -12.33 -6.24 16.33
N LEU A 155 -11.89 -6.41 15.09
CA LEU A 155 -11.00 -5.44 14.41
C LEU A 155 -11.66 -4.07 14.20
N ARG A 156 -12.96 -4.06 13.88
CA ARG A 156 -13.66 -2.82 13.56
C ARG A 156 -13.64 -1.79 14.70
N PRO A 157 -13.99 -2.13 15.94
CA PRO A 157 -13.87 -1.20 17.08
C PRO A 157 -12.42 -0.82 17.38
N VAL A 158 -11.43 -1.71 17.14
CA VAL A 158 -10.02 -1.40 17.33
C VAL A 158 -9.57 -0.33 16.32
N PHE A 159 -9.86 -0.50 15.03
CA PHE A 159 -9.54 0.50 14.02
C PHE A 159 -10.34 1.78 14.18
N TRP A 160 -11.61 1.69 14.59
CA TRP A 160 -12.40 2.88 14.90
C TRP A 160 -11.74 3.72 16.01
N PHE A 161 -11.30 3.09 17.09
CA PHE A 161 -10.61 3.78 18.18
C PHE A 161 -9.25 4.37 17.72
N GLN A 162 -8.51 3.65 16.90
CA GLN A 162 -7.26 4.13 16.31
C GLN A 162 -7.51 5.37 15.45
N GLU A 163 -8.47 5.33 14.53
CA GLU A 163 -8.86 6.45 13.68
C GLU A 163 -9.36 7.65 14.49
N PHE A 164 -10.22 7.40 15.47
CA PHE A 164 -10.68 8.43 16.38
C PHE A 164 -9.53 9.12 17.11
N SER A 165 -8.57 8.35 17.60
CA SER A 165 -7.38 8.86 18.31
C SER A 165 -6.48 9.68 17.38
N LEU A 166 -6.22 9.19 16.17
CA LEU A 166 -5.42 9.88 15.15
C LEU A 166 -6.08 11.20 14.72
N ARG A 167 -7.38 11.23 14.55
CA ARG A 167 -8.12 12.46 14.18
C ARG A 167 -8.20 13.47 15.33
N ARG A 168 -8.41 12.99 16.57
CA ARG A 168 -8.63 13.84 17.72
C ARG A 168 -7.34 14.33 18.39
N TRP A 169 -6.30 13.49 18.40
CA TRP A 169 -5.00 13.74 19.03
C TRP A 169 -3.84 13.25 18.17
N PRO A 170 -3.68 13.74 16.92
CA PRO A 170 -2.74 13.16 15.95
C PRO A 170 -1.30 13.11 16.46
N GLU A 171 -0.84 14.17 17.11
CA GLU A 171 0.50 14.23 17.68
C GLU A 171 0.73 13.25 18.83
N ALA A 172 -0.26 13.06 19.69
CA ALA A 172 -0.16 12.13 20.81
C ALA A 172 -0.22 10.68 20.32
N ALA A 173 -1.11 10.40 19.34
CA ALA A 173 -1.24 9.09 18.72
C ALA A 173 0.05 8.71 17.97
N LEU A 174 0.63 9.64 17.19
CA LEU A 174 1.91 9.41 16.50
C LEU A 174 3.04 9.15 17.51
N ARG A 175 3.18 9.96 18.57
CA ARG A 175 4.18 9.72 19.63
C ARG A 175 4.00 8.36 20.31
N ALA A 176 2.76 7.91 20.52
CA ALA A 176 2.50 6.62 21.13
C ALA A 176 2.87 5.45 20.19
N ALA A 177 2.63 5.60 18.90
CA ALA A 177 3.03 4.63 17.87
C ALA A 177 4.55 4.55 17.76
N THR A 178 5.24 5.70 17.69
CA THR A 178 6.69 5.80 17.52
C THR A 178 7.48 5.05 18.62
N LYS A 179 6.97 5.02 19.84
CA LYS A 179 7.60 4.27 20.96
C LYS A 179 7.75 2.75 20.72
N ARG A 180 7.05 2.21 19.74
CA ARG A 180 7.01 0.78 19.43
C ARG A 180 7.73 0.44 18.13
N LEU A 181 8.15 1.45 17.38
CA LEU A 181 8.84 1.28 16.11
C LEU A 181 10.34 1.00 16.31
N PRO A 182 10.98 0.30 15.38
CA PRO A 182 12.43 0.17 15.35
C PRO A 182 13.09 1.53 15.03
N ALA A 183 14.36 1.68 15.43
CA ALA A 183 15.09 2.94 15.28
C ALA A 183 15.04 3.54 13.87
N PRO A 184 15.23 2.78 12.77
CA PRO A 184 15.15 3.35 11.42
C PRO A 184 13.81 4.02 11.12
N ASP A 185 12.69 3.45 11.55
CA ASP A 185 11.36 4.04 11.34
C ASP A 185 11.15 5.29 12.20
N VAL A 186 11.75 5.32 13.41
CA VAL A 186 11.71 6.51 14.28
C VAL A 186 12.46 7.66 13.60
N GLU A 187 13.64 7.43 13.07
CA GLU A 187 14.46 8.41 12.34
C GLU A 187 13.70 8.97 11.13
N MET A 188 12.99 8.13 10.38
CA MET A 188 12.17 8.59 9.28
C MET A 188 11.03 9.50 9.75
N LEU A 189 10.36 9.19 10.85
CA LEU A 189 9.27 10.00 11.40
C LEU A 189 9.74 11.28 12.12
N GLU A 190 11.02 11.40 12.43
CA GLU A 190 11.64 12.65 12.92
C GLU A 190 11.86 13.67 11.80
N ARG A 191 11.93 13.24 10.54
CA ARG A 191 11.96 14.14 9.40
C ARG A 191 10.68 14.96 9.33
N ALA A 192 10.81 16.26 9.25
CA ALA A 192 9.66 17.20 9.30
C ALA A 192 8.67 17.01 8.13
N ASP A 193 9.19 16.71 6.93
CA ASP A 193 8.40 16.45 5.72
C ASP A 193 7.59 15.15 5.85
N VAL A 194 8.22 14.07 6.28
CA VAL A 194 7.59 12.76 6.50
C VAL A 194 6.52 12.85 7.59
N ARG A 195 6.89 13.45 8.74
CA ARG A 195 5.96 13.67 9.85
C ARG A 195 4.73 14.48 9.43
N ALA A 196 4.94 15.56 8.67
CA ALA A 196 3.85 16.41 8.19
C ALA A 196 2.92 15.64 7.24
N ALA A 197 3.47 14.80 6.35
CA ALA A 197 2.70 13.95 5.45
C ALA A 197 1.83 12.94 6.21
N PHE A 198 2.40 12.25 7.21
CA PHE A 198 1.65 11.32 8.06
C PHE A 198 0.52 12.00 8.84
N LEU A 199 0.78 13.19 9.39
CA LEU A 199 -0.24 13.93 10.13
C LEU A 199 -1.34 14.48 9.21
N ASP A 200 -1.01 14.91 7.98
CA ASP A 200 -2.00 15.35 7.00
C ASP A 200 -2.88 14.17 6.56
N ASP A 201 -2.30 13.02 6.27
CA ASP A 201 -3.03 11.80 5.91
C ASP A 201 -3.99 11.36 7.04
N ALA A 202 -3.50 11.32 8.29
CA ALA A 202 -4.32 10.98 9.46
C ALA A 202 -5.50 11.93 9.67
N ARG A 203 -5.31 13.25 9.46
CA ARG A 203 -6.38 14.25 9.59
C ARG A 203 -7.47 14.14 8.52
N ARG A 204 -7.11 13.57 7.35
CA ARG A 204 -7.99 13.43 6.18
C ARG A 204 -8.58 12.03 6.03
N SER A 205 -8.38 11.18 7.02
CA SER A 205 -8.95 9.84 7.01
C SER A 205 -10.47 9.87 6.84
N SER A 206 -11.00 8.97 6.02
CA SER A 206 -12.42 8.86 5.70
C SER A 206 -13.25 8.33 6.88
N ALA A 207 -14.55 8.57 6.84
CA ALA A 207 -15.48 8.00 7.83
C ALA A 207 -15.53 6.46 7.76
N THR A 208 -15.15 5.87 6.63
CA THR A 208 -15.15 4.42 6.38
C THR A 208 -13.78 3.77 6.53
N ALA A 209 -12.72 4.54 6.86
CA ALA A 209 -11.35 4.02 6.94
C ALA A 209 -11.19 2.85 7.92
N ALA A 210 -11.87 2.89 9.07
CA ALA A 210 -11.86 1.78 10.03
C ALA A 210 -12.48 0.50 9.46
N GLN A 211 -13.55 0.62 8.65
CA GLN A 211 -14.18 -0.51 7.97
C GLN A 211 -13.26 -1.05 6.88
N ALA A 212 -12.64 -0.16 6.10
CA ALA A 212 -11.71 -0.50 5.03
C ALA A 212 -10.47 -1.22 5.57
N ALA A 213 -9.87 -0.71 6.67
CA ALA A 213 -8.72 -1.34 7.32
C ALA A 213 -9.06 -2.72 7.89
N THR A 214 -10.24 -2.86 8.50
CA THR A 214 -10.74 -4.16 8.96
C THR A 214 -10.85 -5.15 7.80
N GLN A 215 -11.48 -4.73 6.70
CA GLN A 215 -11.67 -5.59 5.53
C GLN A 215 -10.33 -5.96 4.90
N ASP A 216 -9.38 -5.01 4.79
CA ASP A 216 -8.04 -5.27 4.28
C ASP A 216 -7.33 -6.36 5.08
N LEU A 217 -7.28 -6.25 6.42
CA LEU A 217 -6.61 -7.27 7.23
C LEU A 217 -7.24 -8.65 7.06
N VAL A 218 -8.57 -8.70 6.97
CA VAL A 218 -9.29 -9.97 6.71
C VAL A 218 -8.94 -10.52 5.33
N LEU A 219 -8.83 -9.67 4.29
CA LEU A 219 -8.42 -10.08 2.96
C LEU A 219 -6.98 -10.62 2.95
N PHE A 220 -6.06 -9.96 3.67
CA PHE A 220 -4.68 -10.41 3.75
C PHE A 220 -4.52 -11.75 4.48
N ALA A 221 -5.41 -12.04 5.44
CA ALA A 221 -5.40 -13.26 6.23
C ALA A 221 -6.16 -14.44 5.57
N ARG A 222 -6.88 -14.20 4.49
CA ARG A 222 -7.61 -15.23 3.74
C ARG A 222 -6.87 -15.63 2.45
N ASP A 223 -7.39 -16.64 1.78
CA ASP A 223 -6.99 -16.94 0.41
C ASP A 223 -7.24 -15.72 -0.49
N TRP A 224 -6.21 -15.30 -1.23
CA TRP A 224 -6.29 -14.14 -2.12
C TRP A 224 -7.13 -14.39 -3.37
N GLY A 225 -7.56 -15.66 -3.60
CA GLY A 225 -8.32 -16.08 -4.79
C GLY A 225 -7.45 -16.28 -6.03
N PHE A 226 -6.12 -16.19 -5.88
CA PHE A 226 -5.13 -16.49 -6.93
C PHE A 226 -3.82 -16.95 -6.29
N ARG A 227 -2.99 -17.64 -7.09
CA ARG A 227 -1.70 -18.14 -6.61
C ARG A 227 -0.56 -17.24 -7.07
N LEU A 228 0.42 -17.00 -6.21
CA LEU A 228 1.58 -16.16 -6.51
C LEU A 228 2.39 -16.68 -7.71
N HIS A 229 2.46 -18.00 -7.91
CA HIS A 229 3.18 -18.58 -9.05
C HIS A 229 2.47 -18.40 -10.41
N ASP A 230 1.24 -17.91 -10.43
CA ASP A 230 0.54 -17.56 -11.66
C ASP A 230 0.79 -16.08 -12.08
N VAL A 231 1.57 -15.32 -11.32
CA VAL A 231 1.98 -13.97 -11.68
C VAL A 231 3.09 -14.04 -12.72
N THR A 232 2.86 -13.50 -13.90
CA THR A 232 3.80 -13.54 -15.04
C THR A 232 4.50 -12.21 -15.30
N VAL A 233 4.03 -11.15 -14.65
CA VAL A 233 4.58 -9.79 -14.75
C VAL A 233 5.88 -9.71 -13.95
N SER A 234 6.86 -8.93 -14.45
CA SER A 234 8.10 -8.64 -13.70
C SER A 234 7.78 -8.00 -12.35
N CYS A 235 8.26 -8.62 -11.26
CA CYS A 235 8.02 -8.17 -9.89
C CYS A 235 9.34 -7.85 -9.19
N HIS A 236 9.41 -6.67 -8.59
CA HIS A 236 10.52 -6.23 -7.75
C HIS A 236 10.00 -5.96 -6.34
N LEU A 237 10.65 -6.52 -5.33
CA LEU A 237 10.28 -6.37 -3.93
C LEU A 237 11.39 -5.66 -3.17
N TRP A 238 11.08 -4.61 -2.43
CA TRP A 238 12.02 -3.95 -1.49
C TRP A 238 11.55 -4.19 -0.08
N HIS A 239 12.45 -4.70 0.77
CA HIS A 239 12.08 -5.02 2.16
C HIS A 239 13.24 -4.80 3.11
N GLY A 240 13.00 -4.04 4.18
CA GLY A 240 13.98 -3.82 5.24
C GLY A 240 14.08 -5.03 6.19
N ASP A 241 15.29 -5.39 6.57
CA ASP A 241 15.50 -6.50 7.51
C ASP A 241 15.19 -6.11 8.96
N ALA A 242 15.13 -4.80 9.25
CA ALA A 242 14.70 -4.27 10.53
C ALA A 242 13.17 -3.95 10.58
N ASP A 243 12.40 -4.25 9.52
CA ASP A 243 10.95 -4.06 9.52
C ASP A 243 10.28 -4.98 10.55
N ARG A 244 9.61 -4.35 11.53
CA ARG A 244 8.86 -5.04 12.57
C ARG A 244 7.34 -4.85 12.46
N ASN A 245 6.89 -4.06 11.50
CA ASN A 245 5.47 -3.95 11.17
C ASN A 245 5.04 -5.10 10.25
N VAL A 246 5.79 -5.29 9.17
CA VAL A 246 5.67 -6.38 8.22
C VAL A 246 7.06 -7.01 8.11
N PRO A 247 7.36 -8.08 8.86
CA PRO A 247 8.69 -8.68 8.85
C PRO A 247 9.14 -9.13 7.46
N ILE A 248 10.45 -9.08 7.19
CA ILE A 248 11.03 -9.42 5.88
C ILE A 248 10.65 -10.82 5.37
N GLY A 249 10.22 -11.71 6.26
CA GLY A 249 9.67 -13.02 5.91
C GLY A 249 8.54 -12.95 4.87
N HIS A 250 7.70 -11.90 4.91
CA HIS A 250 6.66 -11.66 3.90
C HIS A 250 7.25 -11.42 2.51
N GLY A 251 8.26 -10.57 2.41
CA GLY A 251 8.96 -10.29 1.14
C GLY A 251 9.65 -11.51 0.58
N ARG A 252 10.40 -12.24 1.43
CA ARG A 252 11.07 -13.49 1.06
C ARG A 252 10.09 -14.56 0.57
N PHE A 253 8.96 -14.72 1.26
CA PHE A 253 7.92 -15.65 0.88
C PHE A 253 7.33 -15.34 -0.51
N MET A 254 7.00 -14.07 -0.76
CA MET A 254 6.46 -13.66 -2.05
C MET A 254 7.50 -13.82 -3.17
N ALA A 255 8.75 -13.40 -2.94
CA ALA A 255 9.82 -13.50 -3.92
C ALA A 255 10.14 -14.96 -4.30
N GLN A 256 10.04 -15.90 -3.36
CA GLN A 256 10.25 -17.32 -3.64
C GLN A 256 9.13 -17.95 -4.48
N ARG A 257 7.93 -17.37 -4.49
CA ARG A 257 6.73 -17.94 -5.13
C ARG A 257 6.30 -17.25 -6.40
N ILE A 258 6.68 -16.00 -6.59
CA ILE A 258 6.43 -15.25 -7.84
C ILE A 258 7.58 -15.56 -8.80
N PRO A 259 7.31 -16.16 -9.97
CA PRO A 259 8.36 -16.51 -10.92
C PRO A 259 9.15 -15.29 -11.37
N GLY A 260 10.48 -15.38 -11.28
CA GLY A 260 11.38 -14.30 -11.71
C GLY A 260 11.36 -13.04 -10.85
N ALA A 261 10.71 -13.07 -9.69
CA ALA A 261 10.71 -11.93 -8.79
C ALA A 261 12.11 -11.62 -8.24
N VAL A 262 12.44 -10.35 -8.15
CA VAL A 262 13.71 -9.85 -7.60
C VAL A 262 13.45 -9.24 -6.23
N LEU A 263 14.10 -9.77 -5.19
CA LEU A 263 14.05 -9.23 -3.84
C LEU A 263 15.27 -8.35 -3.58
N HIS A 264 15.02 -7.08 -3.29
CA HIS A 264 15.98 -6.11 -2.81
C HIS A 264 15.88 -6.05 -1.28
N GLU A 265 16.72 -6.82 -0.59
CA GLU A 265 16.83 -6.72 0.87
C GLU A 265 17.58 -5.45 1.24
N CYS A 266 17.01 -4.59 2.11
CA CYS A 266 17.56 -3.31 2.52
C CYS A 266 18.10 -3.44 3.98
N PRO A 267 19.42 -3.68 4.15
CA PRO A 267 19.99 -3.91 5.48
C PRO A 267 19.86 -2.69 6.39
N GLY A 268 19.39 -2.92 7.63
CA GLY A 268 19.24 -1.88 8.64
C GLY A 268 18.02 -0.97 8.45
N GLU A 269 17.22 -1.15 7.38
CA GLU A 269 16.05 -0.34 7.14
C GLU A 269 14.77 -0.95 7.72
N GLY A 270 13.84 -0.07 8.13
CA GLY A 270 12.54 -0.43 8.70
C GLY A 270 11.41 -0.44 7.67
N HIS A 271 10.19 -0.30 8.19
CA HIS A 271 8.95 -0.31 7.40
C HIS A 271 8.81 0.90 6.46
N LEU A 272 9.38 2.04 6.86
CA LEU A 272 9.27 3.30 6.13
C LEU A 272 10.35 3.47 5.06
N LEU A 273 11.04 2.41 4.67
CA LEU A 273 12.12 2.43 3.67
C LEU A 273 11.68 3.07 2.33
N TYR A 274 10.39 3.02 1.98
CA TYR A 274 9.89 3.65 0.76
C TYR A 274 10.18 5.16 0.67
N VAL A 275 10.36 5.81 1.82
CA VAL A 275 10.70 7.24 1.88
C VAL A 275 12.07 7.51 1.24
N ASN A 276 13.03 6.61 1.45
CA ASN A 276 14.37 6.73 0.89
C ASN A 276 14.50 6.14 -0.52
N HIS A 277 13.69 5.12 -0.83
CA HIS A 277 13.81 4.34 -2.07
C HIS A 277 12.76 4.69 -3.13
N LEU A 278 11.88 5.68 -2.91
CA LEU A 278 10.76 5.97 -3.82
C LEU A 278 11.23 6.24 -5.25
N GLU A 279 12.30 7.02 -5.44
CA GLU A 279 12.85 7.32 -6.76
C GLU A 279 13.36 6.05 -7.45
N GLU A 280 14.18 5.24 -6.76
CA GLU A 280 14.71 3.97 -7.26
C GLU A 280 13.58 3.01 -7.65
N VAL A 281 12.59 2.83 -6.78
CA VAL A 281 11.42 1.97 -7.01
C VAL A 281 10.68 2.38 -8.28
N LEU A 282 10.40 3.69 -8.41
CA LEU A 282 9.69 4.24 -9.56
C LEU A 282 10.50 4.09 -10.86
N GLN A 283 11.82 4.36 -10.82
CA GLN A 283 12.70 4.18 -11.97
C GLN A 283 12.77 2.71 -12.40
N THR A 284 12.91 1.79 -11.45
CA THR A 284 12.99 0.35 -11.72
C THR A 284 11.73 -0.16 -12.41
N VAL A 285 10.54 0.11 -11.85
CA VAL A 285 9.30 -0.38 -12.47
C VAL A 285 8.98 0.33 -13.78
N ALA A 286 9.39 1.60 -13.94
CA ALA A 286 9.18 2.31 -15.19
C ALA A 286 10.13 1.84 -16.31
N SER A 287 11.29 1.29 -16.00
CA SER A 287 12.24 0.79 -16.99
C SER A 287 12.02 -0.64 -17.43
N ALA A 288 11.27 -1.41 -16.65
CA ALA A 288 11.02 -2.84 -16.89
C ALA A 288 9.89 -3.12 -17.91
N GLY A 289 9.31 -2.07 -18.55
CA GLY A 289 8.20 -2.19 -19.49
C GLY A 289 8.47 -1.62 -20.88
#